data_ca20fb9e9472659e62b5ccbb9e3eb77d
#
_entry.id   ca20fb9e9472659e62b5ccbb9e3eb77d
#
_cell.length_a   1.000
_cell.length_b   1.000
_cell.length_c   1.000
_cell.angle_alpha   90.00
_cell.angle_beta   90.00
_cell.angle_gamma   90.00
#
_symmetry.space_group_name_H-M   'P 1'
#
loop_
_entity.id
_entity.type
_entity.pdbx_description
1 polymer ?
#
loop_
_entity_poly.entity_id
_entity_poly.type
_entity_poly.pdbx_seq_one_letter_code
_entity_poly.pdbx_strand_id
1 'polypeptide(L)'
;MAEAYELSALEARQKIKDGTLTSERLMQSCLERINLRSDEVEAWTFIDPELALLSAINSDKTGNLGPLGGLPIGIKDIIDTKTMPTTYGSSIYGLNQPNKDAACVHKVREHGGVILGKTVTTEFAWRNPGKTKNPHNPAHTPGGSSSGSAAGVADFQMPLAFGTQTAGSVIRPASYCGVVGFKPTVGTHDRSGVKELSNYLDTVGVFARSVVDVSFFDFALRDEAIPDLSIFDEQSPRIGLMVPFRNDASEVVLNNLEQVSKIAETKGATITDIPSSTSFEKLADIQTVIMVGDAGKALEWEYEFHPERLIQFYKDSIATGQTISTKGLAAMKSKADAAREKYMELFDKIDVILTLSSGDEAPKGLGSTGDPLFNRVWTLLGWPCVNIPFGRGSNELPLGVQVIGPTGSDSKTLAAAAWLESALLQK
;
A
#
# COMPACT_ATOMS: atom_id res chain seq x y z
N MET A 1 -14.54 -24.70 12.25
CA MET A 1 -14.03 -23.47 12.90
C MET A 1 -13.14 -22.80 11.88
N ALA A 2 -13.17 -21.48 11.77
CA ALA A 2 -12.25 -20.76 10.88
C ALA A 2 -10.81 -21.03 11.30
N GLU A 3 -9.91 -21.14 10.34
CA GLU A 3 -8.48 -21.30 10.60
C GLU A 3 -7.92 -19.99 11.18
N ALA A 4 -6.85 -20.08 12.00
CA ALA A 4 -6.32 -18.89 12.67
C ALA A 4 -5.78 -17.83 11.68
N TYR A 5 -5.26 -18.22 10.53
CA TYR A 5 -4.82 -17.29 9.48
C TYR A 5 -5.98 -16.50 8.84
N GLU A 6 -7.25 -16.94 8.95
CA GLU A 6 -8.41 -16.25 8.40
C GLU A 6 -8.86 -15.06 9.26
N LEU A 7 -8.45 -15.03 10.54
CA LEU A 7 -8.80 -13.95 11.46
C LEU A 7 -8.30 -12.59 10.94
N SER A 8 -9.09 -11.54 11.15
CA SER A 8 -8.61 -10.17 10.99
C SER A 8 -7.50 -9.85 12.00
N ALA A 9 -6.75 -8.78 11.78
CA ALA A 9 -5.69 -8.42 12.72
C ALA A 9 -6.23 -8.12 14.12
N LEU A 10 -7.33 -7.39 14.19
CA LEU A 10 -7.98 -7.04 15.47
C LEU A 10 -8.58 -8.27 16.16
N GLU A 11 -9.25 -9.16 15.41
CA GLU A 11 -9.78 -10.40 15.99
C GLU A 11 -8.65 -11.28 16.55
N ALA A 12 -7.57 -11.46 15.79
CA ALA A 12 -6.39 -12.19 16.22
C ALA A 12 -5.78 -11.56 17.48
N ARG A 13 -5.61 -10.22 17.46
CA ARG A 13 -5.07 -9.47 18.61
C ARG A 13 -5.95 -9.61 19.86
N GLN A 14 -7.27 -9.52 19.69
CA GLN A 14 -8.20 -9.70 20.82
C GLN A 14 -8.11 -11.12 21.40
N LYS A 15 -8.12 -12.15 20.55
CA LYS A 15 -7.98 -13.54 20.98
C LYS A 15 -6.66 -13.83 21.69
N ILE A 16 -5.55 -13.21 21.23
CA ILE A 16 -4.24 -13.32 21.89
C ILE A 16 -4.31 -12.66 23.27
N LYS A 17 -4.91 -11.47 23.37
CA LYS A 17 -5.07 -10.75 24.63
C LYS A 17 -5.93 -11.53 25.63
N ASP A 18 -6.97 -12.22 25.16
CA ASP A 18 -7.89 -13.01 25.98
C ASP A 18 -7.33 -14.42 26.32
N GLY A 19 -6.16 -14.77 25.77
CA GLY A 19 -5.52 -16.08 25.97
C GLY A 19 -6.22 -17.24 25.26
N THR A 20 -7.16 -16.97 24.34
CA THR A 20 -7.84 -18.00 23.52
C THR A 20 -7.09 -18.36 22.25
N LEU A 21 -6.05 -17.59 21.90
CA LEU A 21 -5.09 -17.83 20.84
C LEU A 21 -3.70 -17.46 21.35
N THR A 22 -2.67 -18.16 20.87
CA THR A 22 -1.27 -17.77 21.10
C THR A 22 -0.66 -17.18 19.81
N SER A 23 0.35 -16.33 19.97
CA SER A 23 1.15 -15.83 18.84
C SER A 23 1.79 -17.00 18.09
N GLU A 24 2.30 -18.00 18.81
CA GLU A 24 2.85 -19.24 18.25
C GLU A 24 1.83 -19.94 17.33
N ARG A 25 0.59 -20.17 17.79
CA ARG A 25 -0.46 -20.85 16.99
C ARG A 25 -0.86 -20.04 15.78
N LEU A 26 -0.98 -18.71 15.90
CA LEU A 26 -1.27 -17.83 14.77
C LEU A 26 -0.13 -17.85 13.74
N MET A 27 1.13 -17.74 14.18
CA MET A 27 2.30 -17.80 13.32
C MET A 27 2.38 -19.16 12.60
N GLN A 28 2.18 -20.25 13.32
CA GLN A 28 2.14 -21.59 12.73
C GLN A 28 1.08 -21.70 11.64
N SER A 29 -0.14 -21.21 11.90
CA SER A 29 -1.25 -21.21 10.95
C SER A 29 -0.91 -20.41 9.68
N CYS A 30 -0.27 -19.23 9.83
CA CYS A 30 0.20 -18.44 8.69
C CYS A 30 1.28 -19.18 7.88
N LEU A 31 2.24 -19.83 8.55
CA LEU A 31 3.29 -20.62 7.88
C LEU A 31 2.73 -21.84 7.16
N GLU A 32 1.73 -22.52 7.72
CA GLU A 32 1.00 -23.61 7.07
C GLU A 32 0.31 -23.10 5.78
N ARG A 33 -0.35 -21.93 5.84
CA ARG A 33 -0.97 -21.30 4.68
C ARG A 33 0.06 -20.91 3.61
N ILE A 34 1.19 -20.35 4.01
CA ILE A 34 2.29 -20.01 3.10
C ILE A 34 2.80 -21.26 2.39
N ASN A 35 3.08 -22.34 3.14
CA ASN A 35 3.56 -23.59 2.56
C ASN A 35 2.57 -24.19 1.54
N LEU A 36 1.27 -24.10 1.81
CA LEU A 36 0.23 -24.58 0.93
C LEU A 36 0.17 -23.80 -0.40
N ARG A 37 0.51 -22.50 -0.37
CA ARG A 37 0.29 -21.57 -1.48
C ARG A 37 1.57 -21.02 -2.10
N SER A 38 2.74 -21.46 -1.61
CA SER A 38 4.05 -20.88 -1.99
C SER A 38 4.29 -20.87 -3.51
N ASP A 39 3.99 -21.97 -4.21
CA ASP A 39 4.26 -22.11 -5.64
C ASP A 39 3.25 -21.36 -6.53
N GLU A 40 2.06 -21.10 -5.99
CA GLU A 40 1.02 -20.41 -6.73
C GLU A 40 1.10 -18.90 -6.61
N VAL A 41 1.48 -18.37 -5.44
CA VAL A 41 1.45 -16.93 -5.14
C VAL A 41 2.84 -16.30 -5.16
N GLU A 42 3.87 -17.01 -4.66
CA GLU A 42 5.25 -16.54 -4.59
C GLU A 42 5.40 -15.14 -3.94
N ALA A 43 4.71 -14.93 -2.82
CA ALA A 43 4.63 -13.61 -2.16
C ALA A 43 5.92 -13.19 -1.43
N TRP A 44 6.84 -14.11 -1.16
CA TRP A 44 7.96 -13.91 -0.27
C TRP A 44 9.31 -13.93 -0.98
N THR A 45 10.15 -12.94 -0.65
CA THR A 45 11.59 -12.94 -1.00
C THR A 45 12.37 -13.77 -0.02
N PHE A 46 12.04 -13.67 1.28
CA PHE A 46 12.71 -14.38 2.35
C PHE A 46 11.72 -14.70 3.49
N ILE A 47 11.75 -15.94 3.94
CA ILE A 47 11.13 -16.41 5.19
C ILE A 47 12.11 -17.36 5.85
N ASP A 48 12.24 -17.22 7.16
CA ASP A 48 12.85 -18.22 8.04
C ASP A 48 11.76 -18.69 9.02
N PRO A 49 11.14 -19.86 8.78
CA PRO A 49 10.02 -20.35 9.59
C PRO A 49 10.42 -20.61 11.05
N GLU A 50 11.65 -21.05 11.29
CA GLU A 50 12.15 -21.32 12.66
C GLU A 50 12.31 -20.01 13.44
N LEU A 51 12.93 -19.01 12.82
CA LEU A 51 13.10 -17.67 13.41
C LEU A 51 11.75 -17.00 13.68
N ALA A 52 10.79 -17.10 12.73
CA ALA A 52 9.45 -16.54 12.87
C ALA A 52 8.71 -17.20 14.06
N LEU A 53 8.76 -18.53 14.14
CA LEU A 53 8.11 -19.30 15.19
C LEU A 53 8.75 -19.03 16.57
N LEU A 54 10.07 -19.00 16.66
CA LEU A 54 10.79 -18.64 17.89
C LEU A 54 10.44 -17.22 18.36
N SER A 55 10.28 -16.29 17.42
CA SER A 55 9.89 -14.91 17.73
C SER A 55 8.46 -14.85 18.28
N ALA A 56 7.54 -15.63 17.73
CA ALA A 56 6.17 -15.75 18.22
C ALA A 56 6.11 -16.38 19.62
N ILE A 57 6.83 -17.47 19.85
CA ILE A 57 6.97 -18.14 21.18
C ILE A 57 7.54 -17.14 22.21
N ASN A 58 8.53 -16.34 21.83
CA ASN A 58 9.08 -15.33 22.73
C ASN A 58 8.08 -14.21 23.02
N SER A 59 7.26 -13.82 22.05
CA SER A 59 6.17 -12.86 22.24
C SER A 59 5.19 -13.41 23.30
N ASP A 60 4.76 -14.67 23.19
CA ASP A 60 3.88 -15.31 24.19
C ASP A 60 4.51 -15.35 25.57
N LYS A 61 5.79 -15.71 25.70
CA LYS A 61 6.52 -15.73 26.98
C LYS A 61 6.64 -14.36 27.64
N THR A 62 6.72 -13.28 26.85
CA THR A 62 6.79 -11.91 27.36
C THR A 62 5.41 -11.27 27.55
N GLY A 63 4.33 -11.99 27.30
CA GLY A 63 2.95 -11.56 27.50
C GLY A 63 2.37 -10.76 26.35
N ASN A 64 2.91 -10.85 25.14
CA ASN A 64 2.41 -10.18 23.92
C ASN A 64 2.14 -8.68 24.15
N LEU A 65 3.12 -7.98 24.67
CA LEU A 65 3.02 -6.57 25.05
C LEU A 65 2.84 -5.66 23.81
N GLY A 66 2.22 -4.51 24.05
CA GLY A 66 1.98 -3.50 23.03
C GLY A 66 0.76 -3.75 22.13
N PRO A 67 0.35 -2.76 21.34
CA PRO A 67 -0.85 -2.86 20.50
C PRO A 67 -0.75 -3.96 19.44
N LEU A 68 0.43 -4.20 18.85
CA LEU A 68 0.66 -5.22 17.82
C LEU A 68 1.06 -6.58 18.40
N GLY A 69 1.05 -6.74 19.72
CA GLY A 69 1.60 -7.90 20.44
C GLY A 69 1.16 -9.24 19.87
N GLY A 70 2.13 -10.02 19.40
CA GLY A 70 1.95 -11.37 18.86
C GLY A 70 1.45 -11.46 17.41
N LEU A 71 1.18 -10.34 16.73
CA LEU A 71 0.67 -10.37 15.35
C LEU A 71 1.80 -10.59 14.33
N PRO A 72 1.65 -11.55 13.37
CA PRO A 72 2.56 -11.73 12.25
C PRO A 72 2.47 -10.56 11.26
N ILE A 73 3.62 -9.99 10.87
CA ILE A 73 3.69 -8.82 9.99
C ILE A 73 4.70 -9.07 8.87
N GLY A 74 4.27 -8.86 7.61
CA GLY A 74 5.11 -8.91 6.42
C GLY A 74 5.81 -7.59 6.15
N ILE A 75 7.11 -7.63 5.86
CA ILE A 75 7.94 -6.46 5.59
C ILE A 75 8.30 -6.43 4.10
N LYS A 76 7.85 -5.42 3.36
CA LYS A 76 8.23 -5.24 1.96
C LYS A 76 9.75 -5.17 1.82
N ASP A 77 10.31 -5.88 0.84
CA ASP A 77 11.76 -6.03 0.67
C ASP A 77 12.50 -4.80 0.12
N ILE A 78 11.94 -3.63 0.33
CA ILE A 78 12.55 -2.31 0.18
C ILE A 78 12.88 -1.67 1.54
N ILE A 79 12.45 -2.32 2.63
CA ILE A 79 12.53 -1.86 4.02
C ILE A 79 13.54 -2.71 4.77
N ASP A 80 14.53 -2.10 5.36
CA ASP A 80 15.63 -2.76 6.07
C ASP A 80 15.18 -3.51 7.32
N THR A 81 15.71 -4.72 7.46
CA THR A 81 15.54 -5.55 8.66
C THR A 81 16.88 -6.07 9.13
N LYS A 82 17.21 -5.87 10.40
CA LYS A 82 18.49 -6.31 10.98
C LYS A 82 18.66 -7.83 10.98
N THR A 83 17.57 -8.58 11.09
CA THR A 83 17.58 -10.04 11.27
C THR A 83 17.38 -10.83 9.98
N MET A 84 17.09 -10.14 8.86
CA MET A 84 16.79 -10.77 7.58
C MET A 84 17.47 -10.00 6.44
N PRO A 85 17.87 -10.65 5.34
CA PRO A 85 18.40 -9.96 4.18
C PRO A 85 17.36 -8.99 3.60
N THR A 86 17.83 -7.90 2.98
CA THR A 86 17.00 -6.93 2.24
C THR A 86 17.61 -6.71 0.88
N THR A 87 16.95 -7.19 -0.17
CA THR A 87 17.51 -7.22 -1.52
C THR A 87 17.09 -6.02 -2.39
N TYR A 88 16.14 -5.22 -1.93
CA TYR A 88 15.52 -4.13 -2.70
C TYR A 88 14.97 -4.61 -4.05
N GLY A 89 14.66 -5.91 -4.17
CA GLY A 89 14.19 -6.56 -5.39
C GLY A 89 15.26 -6.69 -6.48
N SER A 90 16.54 -6.40 -6.18
CA SER A 90 17.65 -6.40 -7.14
C SER A 90 18.72 -7.42 -6.81
N SER A 91 19.24 -8.08 -7.85
CA SER A 91 20.37 -8.98 -7.73
C SER A 91 21.66 -8.30 -7.24
N ILE A 92 21.77 -6.97 -7.36
CA ILE A 92 22.88 -6.18 -6.85
C ILE A 92 23.03 -6.39 -5.34
N TYR A 93 21.90 -6.53 -4.64
CA TYR A 93 21.81 -6.62 -3.18
C TYR A 93 21.46 -8.01 -2.66
N GLY A 94 21.72 -9.07 -3.43
CA GLY A 94 21.33 -10.44 -3.08
C GLY A 94 21.86 -10.95 -1.74
N LEU A 95 22.99 -10.41 -1.26
CA LEU A 95 23.61 -10.74 0.03
C LEU A 95 23.57 -9.59 1.05
N ASN A 96 22.79 -8.55 0.79
CA ASN A 96 22.73 -7.37 1.65
C ASN A 96 22.02 -7.72 2.96
N GLN A 97 22.75 -7.61 4.07
CA GLN A 97 22.22 -7.75 5.42
C GLN A 97 22.36 -6.41 6.13
N PRO A 98 21.24 -5.67 6.31
CA PRO A 98 21.27 -4.42 7.06
C PRO A 98 21.75 -4.62 8.50
N ASN A 99 22.48 -3.65 9.04
CA ASN A 99 22.99 -3.70 10.41
C ASN A 99 21.99 -3.19 11.46
N LYS A 100 20.89 -2.58 11.02
CA LYS A 100 19.80 -2.07 11.85
C LYS A 100 18.45 -2.19 11.14
N ASP A 101 17.38 -2.20 11.91
CA ASP A 101 16.02 -2.12 11.40
C ASP A 101 15.73 -0.71 10.87
N ALA A 102 14.87 -0.62 9.84
CA ALA A 102 14.23 0.63 9.46
C ALA A 102 13.36 1.18 10.61
N ALA A 103 13.11 2.49 10.62
CA ALA A 103 12.33 3.13 11.69
C ALA A 103 10.95 2.48 11.88
N CYS A 104 10.23 2.20 10.79
CA CYS A 104 8.92 1.54 10.86
C CYS A 104 8.99 0.09 11.36
N VAL A 105 10.07 -0.63 11.06
CA VAL A 105 10.32 -2.00 11.58
C VAL A 105 10.66 -1.97 13.07
N HIS A 106 11.43 -0.96 13.49
CA HIS A 106 11.70 -0.74 14.91
C HIS A 106 10.40 -0.53 15.70
N LYS A 107 9.48 0.28 15.17
CA LYS A 107 8.14 0.50 15.74
C LYS A 107 7.33 -0.79 15.84
N VAL A 108 7.36 -1.65 14.84
CA VAL A 108 6.72 -2.98 14.93
C VAL A 108 7.22 -3.76 16.13
N ARG A 109 8.54 -3.83 16.33
CA ARG A 109 9.11 -4.58 17.47
C ARG A 109 8.80 -3.93 18.81
N GLU A 110 8.88 -2.59 18.88
CA GLU A 110 8.55 -1.82 20.07
C GLU A 110 7.11 -2.08 20.51
N HIS A 111 6.18 -2.21 19.55
CA HIS A 111 4.77 -2.50 19.80
C HIS A 111 4.42 -4.00 19.86
N GLY A 112 5.43 -4.86 19.94
CA GLY A 112 5.27 -6.31 20.16
C GLY A 112 4.84 -7.11 18.93
N GLY A 113 4.85 -6.51 17.73
CA GLY A 113 4.59 -7.21 16.49
C GLY A 113 5.70 -8.19 16.14
N VAL A 114 5.37 -9.29 15.49
CA VAL A 114 6.29 -10.37 15.11
C VAL A 114 6.54 -10.33 13.61
N ILE A 115 7.80 -10.12 13.21
CA ILE A 115 8.16 -10.07 11.78
C ILE A 115 8.14 -11.49 11.23
N LEU A 116 7.28 -11.75 10.24
CA LEU A 116 7.12 -13.04 9.58
C LEU A 116 8.17 -13.28 8.49
N GLY A 117 8.46 -12.24 7.67
CA GLY A 117 9.40 -12.35 6.57
C GLY A 117 9.44 -11.11 5.68
N LYS A 118 10.17 -11.23 4.57
CA LYS A 118 10.33 -10.20 3.54
C LYS A 118 9.43 -10.49 2.35
N THR A 119 8.50 -9.59 2.05
CA THR A 119 7.58 -9.72 0.91
C THR A 119 8.19 -9.16 -0.37
N VAL A 120 7.92 -9.80 -1.50
CA VAL A 120 8.45 -9.39 -2.80
C VAL A 120 8.09 -7.94 -3.13
N THR A 121 9.09 -7.20 -3.59
CA THR A 121 8.95 -5.87 -4.20
C THR A 121 9.38 -5.93 -5.67
N THR A 122 8.93 -5.00 -6.50
CA THR A 122 9.61 -4.73 -7.78
C THR A 122 11.00 -4.16 -7.50
N GLU A 123 11.92 -4.33 -8.43
CA GLU A 123 13.27 -3.83 -8.30
C GLU A 123 13.28 -2.32 -8.00
N PHE A 124 13.94 -1.93 -6.90
CA PHE A 124 14.00 -0.55 -6.37
C PHE A 124 12.62 0.10 -6.14
N ALA A 125 11.58 -0.70 -5.89
CA ALA A 125 10.18 -0.24 -5.80
C ALA A 125 9.69 0.49 -7.07
N TRP A 126 10.34 0.31 -8.21
CA TRP A 126 10.02 1.04 -9.45
C TRP A 126 9.21 0.17 -10.43
N ARG A 127 9.82 -0.39 -11.49
CA ARG A 127 9.07 -0.95 -12.61
C ARG A 127 9.30 -2.44 -12.87
N ASN A 128 10.52 -2.96 -12.69
CA ASN A 128 10.86 -4.34 -13.01
C ASN A 128 10.16 -5.31 -12.04
N PRO A 129 9.20 -6.14 -12.49
CA PRO A 129 8.41 -6.99 -11.59
C PRO A 129 9.24 -8.06 -10.91
N GLY A 130 8.83 -8.44 -9.69
CA GLY A 130 9.28 -9.67 -9.04
C GLY A 130 8.46 -10.89 -9.49
N LYS A 131 8.64 -12.01 -8.80
CA LYS A 131 8.04 -13.31 -9.12
C LYS A 131 6.58 -13.48 -8.73
N THR A 132 6.05 -12.61 -7.87
CA THR A 132 4.71 -12.76 -7.27
C THR A 132 3.60 -12.77 -8.31
N LYS A 133 2.66 -13.68 -8.11
CA LYS A 133 1.47 -13.88 -8.93
C LYS A 133 0.22 -13.41 -8.18
N ASN A 134 -0.83 -13.08 -8.93
CA ASN A 134 -2.10 -12.69 -8.33
C ASN A 134 -2.76 -13.91 -7.65
N PRO A 135 -3.15 -13.82 -6.36
CA PRO A 135 -3.67 -14.97 -5.61
C PRO A 135 -5.03 -15.47 -6.11
N HIS A 136 -5.78 -14.63 -6.85
CA HIS A 136 -7.06 -15.01 -7.45
C HIS A 136 -6.89 -15.69 -8.81
N ASN A 137 -5.84 -15.34 -9.56
CA ASN A 137 -5.49 -15.97 -10.83
C ASN A 137 -3.98 -15.82 -11.11
N PRO A 138 -3.18 -16.89 -10.96
CA PRO A 138 -1.72 -16.83 -11.11
C PRO A 138 -1.23 -16.44 -12.52
N ALA A 139 -2.09 -16.42 -13.52
CA ALA A 139 -1.76 -15.92 -14.85
C ALA A 139 -1.74 -14.39 -14.95
N HIS A 140 -2.13 -13.68 -13.88
CA HIS A 140 -2.23 -12.23 -13.80
C HIS A 140 -1.25 -11.65 -12.79
N THR A 141 -0.87 -10.39 -13.00
CA THR A 141 -0.03 -9.65 -12.06
C THR A 141 -0.79 -9.34 -10.77
N PRO A 142 -0.13 -9.35 -9.58
CA PRO A 142 -0.71 -8.83 -8.35
C PRO A 142 -0.66 -7.29 -8.27
N GLY A 143 -0.13 -6.63 -9.31
CA GLY A 143 0.26 -5.23 -9.22
C GLY A 143 1.63 -5.04 -8.58
N GLY A 144 1.95 -3.82 -8.19
CA GLY A 144 3.22 -3.46 -7.56
C GLY A 144 3.37 -1.95 -7.33
N SER A 145 4.47 -1.57 -6.71
CA SER A 145 5.68 -2.34 -6.38
C SER A 145 5.55 -3.24 -5.15
N SER A 146 4.56 -3.06 -4.27
CA SER A 146 4.32 -3.87 -3.07
C SER A 146 3.59 -5.19 -3.41
N SER A 147 4.13 -5.94 -4.39
CA SER A 147 3.49 -7.13 -4.98
C SER A 147 3.22 -8.22 -3.95
N GLY A 148 4.25 -8.66 -3.23
CA GLY A 148 4.15 -9.73 -2.24
C GLY A 148 3.32 -9.34 -1.02
N SER A 149 3.35 -8.06 -0.62
CA SER A 149 2.55 -7.57 0.51
C SER A 149 1.05 -7.66 0.23
N ALA A 150 0.60 -7.12 -0.90
CA ALA A 150 -0.81 -7.18 -1.28
C ALA A 150 -1.28 -8.61 -1.54
N ALA A 151 -0.50 -9.40 -2.29
CA ALA A 151 -0.84 -10.79 -2.61
C ALA A 151 -0.88 -11.68 -1.36
N GLY A 152 0.09 -11.54 -0.45
CA GLY A 152 0.15 -12.35 0.77
C GLY A 152 -0.98 -12.04 1.74
N VAL A 153 -1.37 -10.76 1.90
CA VAL A 153 -2.55 -10.39 2.70
C VAL A 153 -3.84 -10.92 2.08
N ALA A 154 -3.99 -10.81 0.75
CA ALA A 154 -5.13 -11.32 0.01
C ALA A 154 -5.28 -12.86 0.09
N ASP A 155 -4.14 -13.56 0.13
CA ASP A 155 -4.10 -15.02 0.25
C ASP A 155 -4.09 -15.52 1.71
N PHE A 156 -4.37 -14.66 2.67
CA PHE A 156 -4.41 -15.00 4.10
C PHE A 156 -3.08 -15.52 4.67
N GLN A 157 -1.95 -15.20 4.03
CA GLN A 157 -0.63 -15.61 4.52
C GLN A 157 -0.17 -14.80 5.73
N MET A 158 -0.76 -13.63 5.94
CA MET A 158 -0.55 -12.75 7.09
C MET A 158 -1.69 -11.76 7.22
N PRO A 159 -1.99 -11.26 8.44
CA PRO A 159 -3.04 -10.27 8.63
C PRO A 159 -2.62 -8.85 8.20
N LEU A 160 -1.34 -8.49 8.35
CA LEU A 160 -0.80 -7.15 8.16
C LEU A 160 0.50 -7.18 7.35
N ALA A 161 0.68 -6.18 6.47
CA ALA A 161 1.94 -6.01 5.75
C ALA A 161 2.25 -4.54 5.47
N PHE A 162 3.56 -4.24 5.38
CA PHE A 162 4.04 -2.95 4.89
C PHE A 162 4.06 -2.89 3.36
N GLY A 163 3.81 -1.69 2.85
CA GLY A 163 4.11 -1.29 1.49
C GLY A 163 4.77 0.08 1.43
N THR A 164 5.10 0.51 0.22
CA THR A 164 5.54 1.88 -0.06
C THR A 164 4.92 2.37 -1.35
N GLN A 165 4.69 3.68 -1.47
CA GLN A 165 4.15 4.27 -2.69
C GLN A 165 4.92 5.52 -3.10
N THR A 166 5.39 5.52 -4.36
CA THR A 166 6.00 6.65 -5.05
C THR A 166 5.09 7.18 -6.16
N ALA A 167 4.25 6.29 -6.71
CA ALA A 167 3.22 6.59 -7.72
C ALA A 167 1.88 5.93 -7.37
N GLY A 168 1.78 4.59 -7.42
CA GLY A 168 0.56 3.83 -7.13
C GLY A 168 0.82 2.52 -6.38
N SER A 169 1.96 2.39 -5.71
CA SER A 169 2.50 1.09 -5.28
C SER A 169 1.90 0.52 -3.98
N VAL A 170 0.88 1.16 -3.40
CA VAL A 170 0.01 0.63 -2.36
C VAL A 170 -1.40 0.44 -2.91
N ILE A 171 -1.96 1.49 -3.49
CA ILE A 171 -3.37 1.50 -3.92
C ILE A 171 -3.62 0.53 -5.07
N ARG A 172 -2.75 0.53 -6.12
CA ARG A 172 -2.92 -0.35 -7.28
C ARG A 172 -2.83 -1.84 -6.93
N PRO A 173 -1.77 -2.35 -6.25
CA PRO A 173 -1.74 -3.76 -5.86
C PRO A 173 -2.85 -4.12 -4.86
N ALA A 174 -3.30 -3.22 -4.00
CA ALA A 174 -4.47 -3.45 -3.14
C ALA A 174 -5.74 -3.69 -3.97
N SER A 175 -5.99 -2.86 -5.01
CA SER A 175 -7.10 -3.04 -5.94
C SER A 175 -7.02 -4.39 -6.67
N TYR A 176 -5.88 -4.71 -7.26
CA TYR A 176 -5.69 -5.93 -8.05
C TYR A 176 -5.76 -7.22 -7.22
N CYS A 177 -5.40 -7.15 -5.95
CA CYS A 177 -5.47 -8.29 -5.04
C CYS A 177 -6.76 -8.34 -4.19
N GLY A 178 -7.61 -7.31 -4.25
CA GLY A 178 -8.87 -7.29 -3.50
C GLY A 178 -8.68 -7.14 -1.99
N VAL A 179 -7.74 -6.29 -1.57
CA VAL A 179 -7.48 -5.98 -0.16
C VAL A 179 -7.54 -4.48 0.10
N VAL A 180 -7.62 -4.09 1.37
CA VAL A 180 -7.49 -2.70 1.77
C VAL A 180 -6.01 -2.32 1.78
N GLY A 181 -5.68 -1.24 1.08
CA GLY A 181 -4.36 -0.61 1.12
C GLY A 181 -4.51 0.84 1.57
N PHE A 182 -3.71 1.25 2.52
CA PHE A 182 -3.70 2.62 3.01
C PHE A 182 -2.34 3.28 2.78
N LYS A 183 -2.35 4.37 2.04
CA LYS A 183 -1.23 5.31 1.93
C LYS A 183 -1.57 6.55 2.76
N PRO A 184 -0.93 6.75 3.91
CA PRO A 184 -1.19 7.92 4.74
C PRO A 184 -0.73 9.23 4.08
N THR A 185 -0.97 10.34 4.70
CA THR A 185 -0.38 11.62 4.35
C THR A 185 1.14 11.48 4.22
N VAL A 186 1.74 12.10 3.19
CA VAL A 186 3.20 12.08 3.00
C VAL A 186 3.91 12.64 4.23
N GLY A 187 4.99 11.98 4.66
CA GLY A 187 5.76 12.38 5.86
C GLY A 187 5.20 11.88 7.20
N THR A 188 4.10 11.13 7.21
CA THR A 188 3.54 10.54 8.44
C THR A 188 4.52 9.57 9.11
N HIS A 189 5.17 8.70 8.35
CA HIS A 189 6.15 7.74 8.88
C HIS A 189 7.58 8.15 8.55
N ASP A 190 8.48 7.96 9.52
CA ASP A 190 9.91 8.06 9.29
C ASP A 190 10.36 6.96 8.30
N ARG A 191 11.05 7.37 7.24
CA ARG A 191 11.54 6.50 6.16
C ARG A 191 13.00 6.07 6.33
N SER A 192 13.61 6.34 7.48
CA SER A 192 14.97 5.89 7.77
C SER A 192 15.07 4.37 7.63
N GLY A 193 15.98 3.89 6.79
CA GLY A 193 16.12 2.45 6.46
C GLY A 193 15.15 1.93 5.39
N VAL A 194 14.45 2.82 4.70
CA VAL A 194 13.70 2.47 3.47
C VAL A 194 14.53 2.91 2.27
N LYS A 195 14.82 2.01 1.33
CA LYS A 195 15.56 2.35 0.10
C LYS A 195 14.75 3.39 -0.69
N GLU A 196 15.36 4.55 -0.87
CA GLU A 196 14.73 5.69 -1.54
C GLU A 196 14.63 5.47 -3.06
N LEU A 197 13.50 5.87 -3.65
CA LEU A 197 13.34 6.10 -5.07
C LEU A 197 13.10 7.60 -5.33
N SER A 198 12.27 8.26 -4.50
CA SER A 198 12.02 9.70 -4.56
C SER A 198 11.87 10.26 -3.15
N ASN A 199 12.78 11.13 -2.75
CA ASN A 199 12.71 11.79 -1.45
C ASN A 199 11.41 12.61 -1.24
N TYR A 200 10.86 13.14 -2.32
CA TYR A 200 9.67 13.98 -2.28
C TYR A 200 8.35 13.19 -2.26
N LEU A 201 8.31 12.00 -2.91
CA LEU A 201 7.08 11.26 -3.16
C LEU A 201 6.90 10.03 -2.27
N ASP A 202 8.01 9.36 -1.88
CA ASP A 202 7.95 8.09 -1.18
C ASP A 202 7.18 8.18 0.13
N THR A 203 6.22 7.28 0.29
CA THR A 203 5.38 7.17 1.48
C THR A 203 5.31 5.71 1.91
N VAL A 204 5.56 5.43 3.20
CA VAL A 204 5.27 4.13 3.79
C VAL A 204 3.77 3.98 3.92
N GLY A 205 3.24 2.84 3.52
CA GLY A 205 1.83 2.49 3.65
C GLY A 205 1.65 1.06 4.13
N VAL A 206 0.41 0.67 4.34
CA VAL A 206 0.06 -0.59 4.97
C VAL A 206 -1.05 -1.32 4.22
N PHE A 207 -1.12 -2.63 4.41
CA PHE A 207 -2.15 -3.52 3.87
C PHE A 207 -2.78 -4.35 4.97
N ALA A 208 -4.08 -4.54 4.87
CA ALA A 208 -4.87 -5.52 5.62
C ALA A 208 -6.13 -5.92 4.84
N ARG A 209 -6.99 -6.74 5.43
CA ARG A 209 -8.24 -7.17 4.79
C ARG A 209 -9.43 -6.26 5.07
N SER A 210 -9.32 -5.31 6.02
CA SER A 210 -10.36 -4.34 6.35
C SER A 210 -9.78 -2.94 6.61
N VAL A 211 -10.62 -1.91 6.49
CA VAL A 211 -10.25 -0.52 6.81
C VAL A 211 -9.91 -0.39 8.30
N VAL A 212 -10.61 -1.09 9.16
CA VAL A 212 -10.37 -1.07 10.61
C VAL A 212 -8.98 -1.61 10.92
N ASP A 213 -8.55 -2.71 10.27
CA ASP A 213 -7.23 -3.29 10.48
C ASP A 213 -6.08 -2.41 9.95
N VAL A 214 -6.23 -1.75 8.79
CA VAL A 214 -5.19 -0.81 8.31
C VAL A 214 -5.11 0.42 9.21
N SER A 215 -6.25 0.91 9.72
CA SER A 215 -6.29 1.99 10.70
C SER A 215 -5.58 1.61 11.99
N PHE A 216 -5.91 0.45 12.54
CA PHE A 216 -5.27 -0.10 13.72
C PHE A 216 -3.74 -0.19 13.54
N PHE A 217 -3.28 -0.76 12.43
CA PHE A 217 -1.85 -0.94 12.17
C PHE A 217 -1.13 0.39 12.02
N ASP A 218 -1.64 1.28 11.18
CA ASP A 218 -1.02 2.57 10.89
C ASP A 218 -0.88 3.46 12.14
N PHE A 219 -1.96 3.55 12.95
CA PHE A 219 -1.96 4.37 14.17
C PHE A 219 -1.11 3.75 15.29
N ALA A 220 -1.04 2.42 15.39
CA ALA A 220 -0.09 1.77 16.29
C ALA A 220 1.37 2.15 15.98
N LEU A 221 1.73 2.29 14.69
CA LEU A 221 3.07 2.69 14.26
C LEU A 221 3.40 4.16 14.56
N ARG A 222 2.38 5.00 14.77
CA ARG A 222 2.53 6.44 15.06
C ARG A 222 2.62 6.75 16.56
N ASP A 223 2.43 5.77 17.44
CA ASP A 223 2.20 5.98 18.88
C ASP A 223 0.95 6.84 19.17
N GLU A 224 -0.03 6.78 18.29
CA GLU A 224 -1.28 7.50 18.38
C GLU A 224 -2.44 6.58 18.77
N ALA A 225 -3.46 7.14 19.41
CA ALA A 225 -4.69 6.40 19.66
C ALA A 225 -5.37 6.06 18.34
N ILE A 226 -5.92 4.83 18.23
CA ILE A 226 -6.72 4.43 17.08
C ILE A 226 -7.88 5.43 16.94
N PRO A 227 -8.09 6.02 15.75
CA PRO A 227 -9.13 7.01 15.56
C PRO A 227 -10.53 6.39 15.72
N ASP A 228 -11.47 7.20 16.15
CA ASP A 228 -12.86 6.84 16.09
C ASP A 228 -13.31 6.80 14.61
N LEU A 229 -13.63 5.60 14.14
CA LEU A 229 -14.10 5.37 12.78
C LEU A 229 -15.62 5.53 12.63
N SER A 230 -16.35 5.74 13.73
CA SER A 230 -17.82 5.88 13.76
C SER A 230 -18.32 7.32 13.52
N ILE A 231 -17.44 8.28 13.30
CA ILE A 231 -17.81 9.71 13.15
C ILE A 231 -18.83 9.97 12.02
N PHE A 232 -19.00 9.04 11.10
CA PHE A 232 -19.98 9.12 10.02
C PHE A 232 -21.21 8.25 10.21
N ASP A 233 -21.37 7.57 11.36
CA ASP A 233 -22.54 6.71 11.64
C ASP A 233 -23.82 7.54 11.84
N GLU A 234 -23.71 8.72 12.47
CA GLU A 234 -24.86 9.62 12.68
C GLU A 234 -25.07 10.58 11.50
N GLN A 235 -24.02 11.00 10.84
CA GLN A 235 -24.06 11.91 9.71
C GLN A 235 -23.16 11.38 8.59
N SER A 236 -23.78 10.75 7.60
CA SER A 236 -23.07 10.18 6.43
C SER A 236 -22.15 11.18 5.73
N PRO A 237 -21.03 10.73 5.14
CA PRO A 237 -20.04 11.61 4.55
C PRO A 237 -20.55 12.36 3.31
N ARG A 238 -20.01 13.55 3.09
CA ARG A 238 -20.13 14.30 1.83
C ARG A 238 -18.99 13.84 0.93
N ILE A 239 -19.32 13.19 -0.18
CA ILE A 239 -18.35 12.56 -1.08
C ILE A 239 -18.30 13.32 -2.40
N GLY A 240 -17.12 13.78 -2.80
CA GLY A 240 -16.87 14.29 -4.15
C GLY A 240 -16.56 13.13 -5.10
N LEU A 241 -17.34 12.92 -6.14
CA LEU A 241 -17.04 11.95 -7.18
C LEU A 241 -16.17 12.62 -8.24
N MET A 242 -14.91 12.18 -8.36
CA MET A 242 -13.95 12.76 -9.30
C MET A 242 -13.20 11.65 -10.06
N VAL A 243 -13.23 11.70 -11.40
CA VAL A 243 -12.60 10.68 -12.26
C VAL A 243 -11.60 11.33 -13.20
N PRO A 244 -10.36 11.63 -12.74
CA PRO A 244 -9.28 12.01 -13.64
C PRO A 244 -8.94 10.88 -14.60
N PHE A 245 -8.50 11.23 -15.82
CA PHE A 245 -8.12 10.25 -16.85
C PHE A 245 -9.26 9.29 -17.24
N ARG A 246 -10.51 9.78 -17.24
CA ARG A 246 -11.68 8.96 -17.51
C ARG A 246 -11.58 8.17 -18.82
N ASN A 247 -10.94 8.75 -19.84
CA ASN A 247 -10.78 8.11 -21.15
C ASN A 247 -9.73 6.97 -21.16
N ASP A 248 -8.90 6.87 -20.13
CA ASP A 248 -7.90 5.82 -19.95
C ASP A 248 -8.42 4.67 -19.08
N ALA A 249 -9.66 4.77 -18.58
CA ALA A 249 -10.33 3.76 -17.77
C ALA A 249 -11.22 2.85 -18.60
N SER A 250 -11.26 1.55 -18.26
CA SER A 250 -12.22 0.61 -18.85
C SER A 250 -13.64 0.89 -18.35
N GLU A 251 -14.63 0.53 -19.16
CA GLU A 251 -16.05 0.63 -18.78
C GLU A 251 -16.36 -0.19 -17.52
N VAL A 252 -15.64 -1.28 -17.29
CA VAL A 252 -15.83 -2.16 -16.13
C VAL A 252 -15.55 -1.41 -14.82
N VAL A 253 -14.43 -0.70 -14.71
CA VAL A 253 -14.09 0.07 -13.49
C VAL A 253 -14.96 1.32 -13.35
N LEU A 254 -15.37 1.96 -14.46
CA LEU A 254 -16.29 3.10 -14.44
C LEU A 254 -17.67 2.67 -13.92
N ASN A 255 -18.20 1.56 -14.41
CA ASN A 255 -19.46 1.00 -13.94
C ASN A 255 -19.40 0.56 -12.47
N ASN A 256 -18.26 0.00 -12.05
CA ASN A 256 -18.02 -0.36 -10.66
C ASN A 256 -18.04 0.88 -9.74
N LEU A 257 -17.36 1.95 -10.13
CA LEU A 257 -17.36 3.21 -9.38
C LEU A 257 -18.76 3.83 -9.29
N GLU A 258 -19.53 3.79 -10.38
CA GLU A 258 -20.92 4.26 -10.40
C GLU A 258 -21.80 3.43 -9.46
N GLN A 259 -21.64 2.12 -9.42
CA GLN A 259 -22.36 1.26 -8.47
C GLN A 259 -22.01 1.61 -7.01
N VAL A 260 -20.73 1.79 -6.70
CA VAL A 260 -20.28 2.20 -5.37
C VAL A 260 -20.89 3.55 -4.98
N SER A 261 -20.86 4.52 -5.88
CA SER A 261 -21.46 5.85 -5.68
C SER A 261 -22.97 5.76 -5.37
N LYS A 262 -23.72 4.97 -6.13
CA LYS A 262 -25.16 4.74 -5.91
C LYS A 262 -25.45 4.04 -4.57
N ILE A 263 -24.63 3.07 -4.18
CA ILE A 263 -24.78 2.41 -2.88
C ILE A 263 -24.53 3.42 -1.76
N ALA A 264 -23.46 4.22 -1.86
CA ALA A 264 -23.16 5.25 -0.88
C ALA A 264 -24.30 6.27 -0.74
N GLU A 265 -24.87 6.75 -1.86
CA GLU A 265 -26.04 7.65 -1.88
C GLU A 265 -27.26 7.02 -1.22
N THR A 266 -27.55 5.75 -1.54
CA THR A 266 -28.67 5.01 -0.93
C THR A 266 -28.51 4.84 0.58
N LYS A 267 -27.25 4.77 1.07
CA LYS A 267 -26.93 4.70 2.51
C LYS A 267 -26.81 6.07 3.17
N GLY A 268 -27.12 7.16 2.45
CA GLY A 268 -27.26 8.51 3.00
C GLY A 268 -26.11 9.47 2.71
N ALA A 269 -25.06 9.05 1.98
CA ALA A 269 -24.00 9.96 1.58
C ALA A 269 -24.52 11.03 0.61
N THR A 270 -23.99 12.25 0.73
CA THR A 270 -24.21 13.29 -0.28
C THR A 270 -23.13 13.18 -1.33
N ILE A 271 -23.52 12.85 -2.57
CA ILE A 271 -22.60 12.76 -3.70
C ILE A 271 -22.59 14.08 -4.47
N THR A 272 -21.40 14.59 -4.76
CA THR A 272 -21.19 15.80 -5.57
C THR A 272 -20.20 15.48 -6.68
N ASP A 273 -20.63 15.62 -7.94
CA ASP A 273 -19.73 15.47 -9.08
C ASP A 273 -18.69 16.60 -9.13
N ILE A 274 -17.42 16.23 -9.19
CA ILE A 274 -16.30 17.16 -9.32
C ILE A 274 -15.65 16.93 -10.69
N PRO A 275 -15.77 17.88 -11.62
CA PRO A 275 -15.15 17.73 -12.94
C PRO A 275 -13.62 17.76 -12.82
N SER A 276 -12.96 16.78 -13.43
CA SER A 276 -11.51 16.82 -13.60
C SER A 276 -11.13 17.83 -14.69
N SER A 277 -10.15 18.66 -14.41
CA SER A 277 -9.63 19.60 -15.40
C SER A 277 -8.32 19.09 -16.01
N THR A 278 -8.04 19.45 -17.25
CA THR A 278 -6.75 19.15 -17.90
C THR A 278 -5.55 19.67 -17.08
N SER A 279 -5.70 20.79 -16.37
CA SER A 279 -4.63 21.31 -15.50
C SER A 279 -4.38 20.42 -14.28
N PHE A 280 -5.42 19.75 -13.74
CA PHE A 280 -5.30 18.77 -12.67
C PHE A 280 -4.62 17.49 -13.18
N GLU A 281 -5.03 16.99 -14.32
CA GLU A 281 -4.45 15.78 -14.93
C GLU A 281 -2.96 15.94 -15.29
N LYS A 282 -2.55 17.12 -15.76
CA LYS A 282 -1.12 17.45 -16.01
C LYS A 282 -0.23 17.39 -14.77
N LEU A 283 -0.78 17.33 -13.58
CA LEU A 283 -0.01 17.07 -12.36
C LEU A 283 0.67 15.68 -12.39
N ALA A 284 0.14 14.72 -13.13
CA ALA A 284 0.79 13.42 -13.32
C ALA A 284 2.13 13.54 -14.06
N ASP A 285 2.27 14.51 -14.96
CA ASP A 285 3.55 14.79 -15.64
C ASP A 285 4.56 15.37 -14.65
N ILE A 286 4.12 16.28 -13.76
CA ILE A 286 4.97 16.85 -12.69
C ILE A 286 5.44 15.73 -11.76
N GLN A 287 4.55 14.81 -11.37
CA GLN A 287 4.91 13.65 -10.56
C GLN A 287 5.99 12.81 -11.23
N THR A 288 5.86 12.54 -12.53
CA THR A 288 6.81 11.76 -13.30
C THR A 288 8.18 12.44 -13.36
N VAL A 289 8.24 13.75 -13.64
CA VAL A 289 9.49 14.50 -13.67
C VAL A 289 10.20 14.50 -12.32
N ILE A 290 9.45 14.68 -11.21
CA ILE A 290 10.01 14.63 -9.85
C ILE A 290 10.55 13.22 -9.55
N MET A 291 9.76 12.17 -9.84
CA MET A 291 10.16 10.78 -9.61
C MET A 291 11.43 10.42 -10.38
N VAL A 292 11.51 10.76 -11.66
CA VAL A 292 12.68 10.46 -12.50
C VAL A 292 13.89 11.27 -12.05
N GLY A 293 13.71 12.54 -11.70
CA GLY A 293 14.80 13.41 -11.23
C GLY A 293 15.36 12.98 -9.87
N ASP A 294 14.49 12.55 -8.95
CA ASP A 294 14.92 12.01 -7.66
C ASP A 294 15.59 10.63 -7.82
N ALA A 295 15.02 9.74 -8.68
CA ALA A 295 15.59 8.42 -8.98
C ALA A 295 16.98 8.52 -9.61
N GLY A 296 17.25 9.54 -10.44
CA GLY A 296 18.57 9.80 -11.02
C GLY A 296 19.66 10.02 -9.97
N LYS A 297 19.29 10.49 -8.78
CA LYS A 297 20.20 10.65 -7.62
C LYS A 297 20.19 9.42 -6.71
N ALA A 298 19.01 8.92 -6.41
CA ALA A 298 18.82 7.81 -5.47
C ALA A 298 19.48 6.50 -5.96
N LEU A 299 19.57 6.31 -7.27
CA LEU A 299 20.14 5.12 -7.91
C LEU A 299 21.46 5.41 -8.67
N GLU A 300 22.12 6.53 -8.36
CA GLU A 300 23.39 6.92 -9.00
C GLU A 300 24.49 5.88 -8.80
N TRP A 301 24.60 5.33 -7.58
CA TRP A 301 25.59 4.32 -7.25
C TRP A 301 25.37 3.03 -8.03
N GLU A 302 24.14 2.54 -8.15
CA GLU A 302 23.81 1.34 -8.91
C GLU A 302 24.08 1.55 -10.42
N TYR A 303 23.79 2.74 -10.91
CA TYR A 303 24.05 3.10 -12.32
C TYR A 303 25.53 3.20 -12.64
N GLU A 304 26.35 3.75 -11.73
CA GLU A 304 27.77 3.95 -11.92
C GLU A 304 28.56 2.64 -11.76
N PHE A 305 28.24 1.84 -10.72
CA PHE A 305 29.05 0.67 -10.35
C PHE A 305 28.49 -0.68 -10.79
N HIS A 306 27.21 -0.75 -11.18
CA HIS A 306 26.53 -2.00 -11.56
C HIS A 306 25.63 -1.85 -12.80
N PRO A 307 26.01 -1.10 -13.84
CA PRO A 307 25.15 -0.86 -15.00
C PRO A 307 24.77 -2.13 -15.76
N GLU A 308 25.59 -3.18 -15.68
CA GLU A 308 25.35 -4.48 -16.31
C GLU A 308 24.20 -5.26 -15.65
N ARG A 309 23.86 -4.93 -14.41
CA ARG A 309 22.75 -5.55 -13.66
C ARG A 309 21.45 -4.77 -13.74
N LEU A 310 21.47 -3.57 -14.31
CA LEU A 310 20.29 -2.75 -14.51
C LEU A 310 19.62 -3.03 -15.86
N ILE A 311 18.30 -3.15 -15.88
CA ILE A 311 17.54 -3.20 -17.13
C ILE A 311 17.66 -1.88 -17.89
N GLN A 312 17.51 -1.91 -19.22
CA GLN A 312 17.69 -0.72 -20.06
C GLN A 312 16.80 0.45 -19.63
N PHE A 313 15.55 0.17 -19.27
CA PHE A 313 14.63 1.19 -18.76
C PHE A 313 15.21 1.99 -17.57
N TYR A 314 15.90 1.34 -16.63
CA TYR A 314 16.51 2.05 -15.49
C TYR A 314 17.69 2.90 -15.94
N LYS A 315 18.55 2.36 -16.79
CA LYS A 315 19.69 3.13 -17.33
C LYS A 315 19.23 4.41 -18.01
N ASP A 316 18.22 4.32 -18.88
CA ASP A 316 17.69 5.47 -19.61
C ASP A 316 17.00 6.48 -18.68
N SER A 317 16.24 5.98 -17.71
CA SER A 317 15.50 6.82 -16.75
C SER A 317 16.44 7.53 -15.77
N ILE A 318 17.46 6.83 -15.24
CA ILE A 318 18.47 7.43 -14.36
C ILE A 318 19.29 8.48 -15.11
N ALA A 319 19.78 8.15 -16.34
CA ALA A 319 20.49 9.10 -17.17
C ALA A 319 19.63 10.35 -17.48
N THR A 320 18.35 10.17 -17.80
CA THR A 320 17.40 11.28 -17.99
C THR A 320 17.26 12.11 -16.69
N GLY A 321 17.10 11.44 -15.54
CA GLY A 321 16.99 12.11 -14.25
C GLY A 321 18.21 12.97 -13.91
N GLN A 322 19.41 12.48 -14.22
CA GLN A 322 20.67 13.21 -14.02
C GLN A 322 20.79 14.47 -14.92
N THR A 323 20.08 14.55 -16.04
CA THR A 323 20.02 15.77 -16.86
C THR A 323 19.14 16.87 -16.25
N ILE A 324 18.25 16.52 -15.32
CA ILE A 324 17.36 17.49 -14.66
C ILE A 324 18.17 18.29 -13.65
N SER A 325 18.37 19.58 -13.91
CA SER A 325 19.12 20.44 -12.99
C SER A 325 18.45 20.53 -11.62
N THR A 326 19.25 20.74 -10.56
CA THR A 326 18.73 20.94 -9.20
C THR A 326 17.68 22.05 -9.14
N LYS A 327 17.90 23.17 -9.88
CA LYS A 327 16.94 24.27 -9.98
C LYS A 327 15.65 23.84 -10.70
N GLY A 328 15.76 23.05 -11.77
CA GLY A 328 14.62 22.52 -12.50
C GLY A 328 13.76 21.59 -11.62
N LEU A 329 14.40 20.67 -10.90
CA LEU A 329 13.72 19.76 -9.98
C LEU A 329 13.04 20.52 -8.83
N ALA A 330 13.73 21.50 -8.23
CA ALA A 330 13.15 22.36 -7.19
C ALA A 330 11.94 23.15 -7.70
N ALA A 331 11.98 23.65 -8.94
CA ALA A 331 10.83 24.32 -9.55
C ALA A 331 9.61 23.38 -9.73
N MET A 332 9.84 22.09 -10.08
CA MET A 332 8.74 21.10 -10.17
C MET A 332 8.17 20.79 -8.79
N LYS A 333 9.01 20.64 -7.77
CA LYS A 333 8.55 20.45 -6.38
C LYS A 333 7.74 21.65 -5.88
N SER A 334 8.19 22.88 -6.15
CA SER A 334 7.41 24.10 -5.81
C SER A 334 6.05 24.17 -6.53
N LYS A 335 5.98 23.70 -7.79
CA LYS A 335 4.68 23.59 -8.50
C LYS A 335 3.77 22.56 -7.85
N ALA A 336 4.31 21.44 -7.38
CA ALA A 336 3.55 20.43 -6.66
C ALA A 336 3.02 20.96 -5.32
N ASP A 337 3.85 21.70 -4.56
CA ASP A 337 3.45 22.35 -3.30
C ASP A 337 2.33 23.37 -3.53
N ALA A 338 2.47 24.23 -4.55
CA ALA A 338 1.43 25.20 -4.92
C ALA A 338 0.13 24.51 -5.38
N ALA A 339 0.23 23.36 -6.08
CA ALA A 339 -0.94 22.58 -6.45
C ALA A 339 -1.61 21.95 -5.21
N ARG A 340 -0.82 21.46 -4.25
CA ARG A 340 -1.33 20.92 -2.98
C ARG A 340 -2.15 21.95 -2.23
N GLU A 341 -1.66 23.18 -2.10
CA GLU A 341 -2.38 24.29 -1.48
C GLU A 341 -3.65 24.65 -2.26
N LYS A 342 -3.51 24.85 -3.58
CA LYS A 342 -4.63 25.24 -4.44
C LYS A 342 -5.80 24.26 -4.38
N TYR A 343 -5.52 22.97 -4.49
CA TYR A 343 -6.59 21.97 -4.59
C TYR A 343 -7.16 21.54 -3.22
N MET A 344 -6.65 22.08 -2.10
CA MET A 344 -7.33 21.94 -0.79
C MET A 344 -8.75 22.51 -0.79
N GLU A 345 -9.05 23.53 -1.62
CA GLU A 345 -10.39 24.10 -1.78
C GLU A 345 -11.46 23.08 -2.21
N LEU A 346 -11.05 21.95 -2.81
CA LEU A 346 -11.98 20.86 -3.15
C LEU A 346 -12.71 20.33 -1.92
N PHE A 347 -12.08 20.37 -0.76
CA PHE A 347 -12.61 19.83 0.50
C PHE A 347 -13.46 20.83 1.31
N ASP A 348 -13.70 22.05 0.83
CA ASP A 348 -14.56 23.00 1.54
C ASP A 348 -16.02 22.49 1.68
N LYS A 349 -16.49 21.73 0.69
CA LYS A 349 -17.88 21.25 0.61
C LYS A 349 -18.01 19.73 0.71
N ILE A 350 -16.90 19.01 0.69
CA ILE A 350 -16.86 17.56 0.77
C ILE A 350 -15.92 17.10 1.88
N ASP A 351 -16.09 15.89 2.34
CA ASP A 351 -15.23 15.30 3.36
C ASP A 351 -14.11 14.47 2.74
N VAL A 352 -14.41 13.77 1.63
CA VAL A 352 -13.48 12.93 0.88
C VAL A 352 -13.82 12.92 -0.61
N ILE A 353 -12.84 12.53 -1.43
CA ILE A 353 -13.02 12.24 -2.86
C ILE A 353 -13.11 10.72 -3.01
N LEU A 354 -14.07 10.26 -3.81
CA LEU A 354 -14.20 8.89 -4.30
C LEU A 354 -13.77 8.85 -5.77
N THR A 355 -12.87 7.91 -6.12
CA THR A 355 -12.31 7.78 -7.47
C THR A 355 -11.82 6.36 -7.77
N LEU A 356 -11.28 6.14 -8.97
CA LEU A 356 -10.73 4.85 -9.40
C LEU A 356 -9.39 4.54 -8.74
N SER A 357 -9.21 3.30 -8.25
CA SER A 357 -7.92 2.79 -7.74
C SER A 357 -6.98 2.36 -8.87
N SER A 358 -7.53 1.92 -10.00
CA SER A 358 -6.82 1.46 -11.20
C SER A 358 -7.69 1.69 -12.44
N GLY A 359 -7.08 1.64 -13.62
CA GLY A 359 -7.81 1.84 -14.89
C GLY A 359 -8.55 0.59 -15.39
N ASP A 360 -8.27 -0.57 -14.81
CA ASP A 360 -8.90 -1.86 -15.13
C ASP A 360 -8.65 -2.87 -14.00
N GLU A 361 -9.16 -4.09 -14.15
CA GLU A 361 -8.72 -5.23 -13.34
C GLU A 361 -7.25 -5.58 -13.61
N ALA A 362 -6.66 -6.49 -12.82
CA ALA A 362 -5.27 -6.88 -12.96
C ALA A 362 -4.96 -7.40 -14.37
N PRO A 363 -3.99 -6.82 -15.11
CA PRO A 363 -3.64 -7.29 -16.44
C PRO A 363 -3.03 -8.69 -16.43
N LYS A 364 -3.25 -9.43 -17.52
CA LYS A 364 -2.68 -10.76 -17.73
C LYS A 364 -1.17 -10.67 -17.96
N GLY A 365 -0.45 -11.65 -17.40
CA GLY A 365 1.01 -11.76 -17.48
C GLY A 365 1.71 -11.13 -16.27
N LEU A 366 3.01 -11.45 -16.13
CA LEU A 366 3.85 -11.02 -15.02
C LEU A 366 4.92 -9.99 -15.44
N GLY A 367 4.97 -9.61 -16.71
CA GLY A 367 5.95 -8.65 -17.24
C GLY A 367 5.67 -7.18 -16.91
N SER A 368 4.54 -6.89 -16.28
CA SER A 368 4.14 -5.54 -15.87
C SER A 368 3.32 -5.60 -14.59
N THR A 369 3.38 -4.53 -13.80
CA THR A 369 2.55 -4.34 -12.61
C THR A 369 1.32 -3.46 -12.86
N GLY A 370 1.00 -3.17 -14.12
CA GLY A 370 -0.05 -2.23 -14.51
C GLY A 370 0.38 -0.75 -14.45
N ASP A 371 -0.48 0.16 -14.90
CA ASP A 371 -0.20 1.60 -14.92
C ASP A 371 -0.61 2.27 -13.60
N PRO A 372 0.25 3.09 -12.97
CA PRO A 372 -0.08 3.88 -11.78
C PRO A 372 -0.82 5.20 -12.09
N LEU A 373 -1.26 5.46 -13.30
CA LEU A 373 -1.82 6.74 -13.77
C LEU A 373 -2.85 7.31 -12.79
N PHE A 374 -3.81 6.49 -12.37
CA PHE A 374 -4.91 6.86 -11.47
C PHE A 374 -4.50 7.18 -10.03
N ASN A 375 -3.21 6.98 -9.70
CA ASN A 375 -2.69 7.24 -8.35
C ASN A 375 -1.64 8.38 -8.32
N ARG A 376 -1.07 8.75 -9.49
CA ARG A 376 0.08 9.67 -9.57
C ARG A 376 -0.23 11.04 -8.98
N VAL A 377 -1.39 11.61 -9.31
CA VAL A 377 -1.77 12.95 -8.84
C VAL A 377 -1.96 12.96 -7.33
N TRP A 378 -2.65 11.97 -6.78
CA TRP A 378 -2.89 11.87 -5.35
C TRP A 378 -1.61 11.66 -4.55
N THR A 379 -0.66 10.91 -5.11
CA THR A 379 0.68 10.75 -4.53
C THR A 379 1.48 12.05 -4.59
N LEU A 380 1.42 12.80 -5.70
CA LEU A 380 2.06 14.12 -5.83
C LEU A 380 1.52 15.10 -4.79
N LEU A 381 0.20 15.13 -4.63
CA LEU A 381 -0.46 15.98 -3.63
C LEU A 381 -0.18 15.53 -2.19
N GLY A 382 0.39 14.34 -1.98
CA GLY A 382 0.73 13.83 -0.66
C GLY A 382 -0.47 13.48 0.21
N TRP A 383 -1.67 13.39 -0.38
CA TRP A 383 -2.94 13.18 0.31
C TRP A 383 -3.12 11.72 0.75
N PRO A 384 -3.79 11.46 1.89
CA PRO A 384 -4.10 10.10 2.31
C PRO A 384 -5.06 9.43 1.33
N CYS A 385 -4.78 8.16 1.00
CA CYS A 385 -5.56 7.35 0.06
C CYS A 385 -5.83 5.97 0.65
N VAL A 386 -7.06 5.50 0.56
CA VAL A 386 -7.49 4.17 1.00
C VAL A 386 -8.11 3.44 -0.18
N ASN A 387 -7.59 2.26 -0.55
CA ASN A 387 -8.29 1.36 -1.47
C ASN A 387 -9.32 0.55 -0.72
N ILE A 388 -10.54 0.51 -1.24
CA ILE A 388 -11.61 -0.39 -0.78
C ILE A 388 -11.91 -1.36 -1.92
N PRO A 389 -11.75 -2.68 -1.71
CA PRO A 389 -12.10 -3.68 -2.71
C PRO A 389 -13.61 -3.76 -2.87
N PHE A 390 -14.09 -3.71 -4.11
CA PHE A 390 -15.50 -3.90 -4.43
C PHE A 390 -15.67 -4.32 -5.89
N GLY A 391 -16.51 -5.33 -6.11
CA GLY A 391 -16.80 -5.83 -7.45
C GLY A 391 -15.71 -6.74 -8.04
N ARG A 392 -16.01 -7.24 -9.23
CA ARG A 392 -15.10 -8.08 -10.01
C ARG A 392 -15.14 -7.64 -11.47
N GLY A 393 -14.01 -7.76 -12.15
CA GLY A 393 -13.88 -7.52 -13.57
C GLY A 393 -14.41 -8.67 -14.44
N SER A 394 -14.20 -8.55 -15.73
CA SER A 394 -14.63 -9.54 -16.72
C SER A 394 -13.92 -10.89 -16.63
N ASN A 395 -12.73 -10.92 -16.02
CA ASN A 395 -11.97 -12.14 -15.72
C ASN A 395 -12.12 -12.60 -14.27
N GLU A 396 -13.18 -12.19 -13.57
CA GLU A 396 -13.44 -12.49 -12.16
C GLU A 396 -12.36 -12.03 -11.18
N LEU A 397 -11.50 -11.10 -11.61
CA LEU A 397 -10.48 -10.49 -10.77
C LEU A 397 -11.06 -9.33 -9.97
N PRO A 398 -10.51 -9.06 -8.77
CA PRO A 398 -10.97 -7.97 -7.93
C PRO A 398 -10.88 -6.61 -8.60
N LEU A 399 -11.81 -5.74 -8.27
CA LEU A 399 -11.78 -4.30 -8.54
C LEU A 399 -11.71 -3.54 -7.22
N GLY A 400 -11.33 -2.27 -7.28
CA GLY A 400 -11.30 -1.39 -6.13
C GLY A 400 -11.63 0.05 -6.50
N VAL A 401 -12.10 0.79 -5.50
CA VAL A 401 -12.24 2.24 -5.53
C VAL A 401 -11.34 2.85 -4.47
N GLN A 402 -10.88 4.09 -4.65
CA GLN A 402 -10.12 4.75 -3.61
C GLN A 402 -10.86 5.95 -3.02
N VAL A 403 -10.77 6.06 -1.70
CA VAL A 403 -11.20 7.21 -0.90
C VAL A 403 -9.97 8.07 -0.60
N ILE A 404 -10.06 9.35 -0.86
CA ILE A 404 -8.95 10.30 -0.72
C ILE A 404 -9.40 11.46 0.16
N GLY A 405 -8.62 11.79 1.16
CA GLY A 405 -8.83 12.96 2.01
C GLY A 405 -7.79 14.05 1.81
N PRO A 406 -7.98 15.24 2.39
CA PRO A 406 -6.99 16.31 2.37
C PRO A 406 -5.77 15.98 3.24
N THR A 407 -4.65 16.65 3.01
CA THR A 407 -3.43 16.50 3.82
C THR A 407 -3.71 16.59 5.32
N GLY A 408 -3.19 15.63 6.09
CA GLY A 408 -3.32 15.58 7.55
C GLY A 408 -4.68 15.11 8.07
N SER A 409 -5.59 14.67 7.19
CA SER A 409 -6.90 14.16 7.60
C SER A 409 -7.00 12.63 7.60
N ASP A 410 -5.90 11.95 7.90
CA ASP A 410 -5.82 10.48 7.86
C ASP A 410 -6.96 9.81 8.63
N SER A 411 -7.22 10.24 9.87
CA SER A 411 -8.31 9.70 10.71
C SER A 411 -9.69 9.86 10.06
N LYS A 412 -9.98 11.05 9.53
CA LYS A 412 -11.27 11.32 8.87
C LYS A 412 -11.40 10.55 7.55
N THR A 413 -10.30 10.41 6.81
CA THR A 413 -10.27 9.64 5.55
C THR A 413 -10.53 8.16 5.81
N LEU A 414 -9.90 7.59 6.85
CA LEU A 414 -10.13 6.22 7.28
C LEU A 414 -11.56 6.01 7.79
N ALA A 415 -12.12 6.96 8.55
CA ALA A 415 -13.51 6.87 8.99
C ALA A 415 -14.50 6.88 7.81
N ALA A 416 -14.30 7.75 6.81
CA ALA A 416 -15.13 7.76 5.60
C ALA A 416 -14.97 6.45 4.79
N ALA A 417 -13.74 5.92 4.73
CA ALA A 417 -13.47 4.63 4.10
C ALA A 417 -14.13 3.46 4.84
N ALA A 418 -14.10 3.45 6.18
CA ALA A 418 -14.76 2.43 7.00
C ALA A 418 -16.29 2.49 6.86
N TRP A 419 -16.85 3.70 6.84
CA TRP A 419 -18.28 3.90 6.57
C TRP A 419 -18.66 3.34 5.18
N LEU A 420 -17.87 3.63 4.15
CA LEU A 420 -18.12 3.14 2.79
C LEU A 420 -17.96 1.61 2.71
N GLU A 421 -16.92 1.04 3.31
CA GLU A 421 -16.72 -0.42 3.40
C GLU A 421 -17.94 -1.09 4.03
N SER A 422 -18.44 -0.57 5.17
CA SER A 422 -19.66 -1.07 5.82
C SER A 422 -20.90 -0.97 4.91
N ALA A 423 -21.06 0.16 4.22
CA ALA A 423 -22.18 0.37 3.29
C ALA A 423 -22.16 -0.66 2.13
N LEU A 424 -20.99 -1.04 1.66
CA LEU A 424 -20.79 -2.00 0.57
C LEU A 424 -21.01 -3.46 1.01
N LEU A 425 -20.78 -3.79 2.29
CA LEU A 425 -21.00 -5.13 2.84
C LEU A 425 -22.46 -5.43 3.17
N GLN A 426 -23.28 -4.41 3.40
CA GLN A 426 -24.70 -4.53 3.78
C GLN A 426 -25.66 -4.58 2.58
N LYS A 427 -25.29 -5.27 1.51
CA LYS A 427 -26.14 -5.45 0.32
C LYS A 427 -27.37 -6.30 0.56
#